data_0b88396c091677c6c340fd4602a54efa
#
_entry.id   0b88396c091677c6c340fd4602a54efa
#
_cell.length_a   1.000
_cell.length_b   1.000
_cell.length_c   1.000
_cell.angle_alpha   90.00
_cell.angle_beta   90.00
_cell.angle_gamma   90.00
#
_symmetry.space_group_name_H-M   'P 1'
#
loop_
_entity.id
_entity.type
_entity.pdbx_description
1 polymer ?
#
loop_
_entity_poly.entity_id
_entity_poly.type
_entity_poly.pdbx_seq_one_letter_code
_entity_poly.pdbx_strand_id
1 'polypeptide(L)'
;MQKSRALAGRFYLIVEDEYLAASSMMTALEEEGAQVAGPVSNVAGALALVSERACELDGAILDINLRGAMVYPVAEKLAEYQIPFVFVTGYECGSMPDPFKAMPCLNKPCNEQELLVVLAGLPARQPRPGVHP
;
A
#
# COMPACT_ATOMS: atom_id res chain seq x y z
N MET A 1 -2.00 -7.01 -29.05
CA MET A 1 -2.92 -6.96 -27.91
C MET A 1 -2.38 -6.09 -26.79
N GLN A 2 -3.19 -5.17 -26.33
CA GLN A 2 -2.77 -4.28 -25.28
C GLN A 2 -3.06 -4.86 -23.90
N LYS A 3 -2.11 -4.73 -23.01
CA LYS A 3 -2.35 -5.06 -21.63
C LYS A 3 -3.13 -3.92 -20.96
N SER A 4 -3.98 -4.30 -20.01
CA SER A 4 -4.59 -3.33 -19.14
C SER A 4 -3.50 -2.63 -18.33
N ARG A 5 -3.60 -1.32 -18.20
CA ARG A 5 -2.67 -0.54 -17.40
C ARG A 5 -3.43 0.32 -16.43
N ALA A 6 -4.26 -0.35 -15.65
CA ALA A 6 -5.15 0.33 -14.73
C ALA A 6 -4.43 1.19 -13.71
N LEU A 7 -3.17 0.85 -13.41
CA LEU A 7 -2.38 1.58 -12.41
C LEU A 7 -1.35 2.50 -13.04
N ALA A 8 -1.45 2.76 -14.34
CA ALA A 8 -0.46 3.55 -15.05
C ALA A 8 -0.31 4.94 -14.43
N GLY A 9 0.91 5.34 -14.18
CA GLY A 9 1.23 6.65 -13.62
C GLY A 9 1.01 6.78 -12.13
N ARG A 10 0.52 5.75 -11.46
CA ARG A 10 0.32 5.78 -10.01
C ARG A 10 1.58 5.39 -9.27
N PHE A 11 1.67 5.81 -8.02
CA PHE A 11 2.84 5.62 -7.19
C PHE A 11 2.43 5.02 -5.85
N TYR A 12 2.95 3.84 -5.52
CA TYR A 12 2.55 3.11 -4.32
C TYR A 12 3.72 2.82 -3.42
N LEU A 13 3.48 2.89 -2.11
CA LEU A 13 4.43 2.45 -1.10
C LEU A 13 4.16 0.98 -0.79
N ILE A 14 5.21 0.17 -0.72
CA ILE A 14 5.10 -1.21 -0.24
C ILE A 14 5.85 -1.32 1.08
N VAL A 15 5.15 -1.75 2.13
CA VAL A 15 5.72 -2.00 3.45
C VAL A 15 5.61 -3.49 3.72
N GLU A 16 6.74 -4.18 3.64
CA GLU A 16 6.79 -5.64 3.71
C GLU A 16 8.21 -6.05 4.07
N ASP A 17 8.36 -6.91 5.07
CA ASP A 17 9.68 -7.34 5.52
C ASP A 17 10.16 -8.62 4.84
N GLU A 18 9.30 -9.29 4.08
CA GLU A 18 9.64 -10.51 3.36
C GLU A 18 10.03 -10.17 1.93
N TYR A 19 11.30 -10.37 1.61
CA TYR A 19 11.85 -9.89 0.35
C TYR A 19 11.13 -10.48 -0.88
N LEU A 20 10.87 -11.78 -0.86
CA LEU A 20 10.25 -12.41 -2.02
C LEU A 20 8.81 -11.94 -2.23
N ALA A 21 8.06 -11.77 -1.14
CA ALA A 21 6.71 -11.26 -1.24
C ALA A 21 6.70 -9.82 -1.77
N ALA A 22 7.60 -8.99 -1.25
CA ALA A 22 7.70 -7.60 -1.69
C ALA A 22 8.08 -7.52 -3.17
N SER A 23 9.04 -8.33 -3.58
CA SER A 23 9.51 -8.35 -4.96
C SER A 23 8.40 -8.75 -5.93
N SER A 24 7.61 -9.73 -5.55
CA SER A 24 6.50 -10.20 -6.35
C SER A 24 5.44 -9.10 -6.55
N MET A 25 5.09 -8.43 -5.45
CA MET A 25 4.14 -7.31 -5.51
C MET A 25 4.67 -6.19 -6.38
N MET A 26 5.94 -5.83 -6.21
CA MET A 26 6.56 -4.76 -6.95
C MET A 26 6.52 -5.02 -8.45
N THR A 27 6.88 -6.25 -8.84
CA THR A 27 6.85 -6.65 -10.24
C THR A 27 5.43 -6.54 -10.80
N ALA A 28 4.44 -7.03 -10.06
CA ALA A 28 3.05 -6.98 -10.52
C ALA A 28 2.59 -5.54 -10.75
N LEU A 29 2.91 -4.64 -9.83
CA LEU A 29 2.53 -3.24 -9.96
C LEU A 29 3.23 -2.58 -11.15
N GLU A 30 4.53 -2.85 -11.30
CA GLU A 30 5.30 -2.23 -12.38
C GLU A 30 4.82 -2.71 -13.75
N GLU A 31 4.39 -3.94 -13.85
CA GLU A 31 3.84 -4.45 -15.10
C GLU A 31 2.54 -3.74 -15.49
N GLU A 32 1.82 -3.19 -14.51
CA GLU A 32 0.62 -2.41 -14.77
C GLU A 32 0.89 -0.92 -14.93
N GLY A 33 2.15 -0.55 -14.99
CA GLY A 33 2.54 0.84 -15.26
C GLY A 33 2.69 1.70 -14.01
N ALA A 34 2.60 1.10 -12.82
CA ALA A 34 2.77 1.83 -11.56
C ALA A 34 4.24 1.97 -11.21
N GLN A 35 4.55 2.96 -10.38
CA GLN A 35 5.85 3.09 -9.75
C GLN A 35 5.73 2.71 -8.30
N VAL A 36 6.82 2.25 -7.71
CA VAL A 36 6.84 1.73 -6.35
C VAL A 36 7.91 2.43 -5.54
N ALA A 37 7.54 2.85 -4.34
CA ALA A 37 8.48 3.30 -3.32
C ALA A 37 8.71 2.14 -2.35
N GLY A 38 9.95 1.89 -2.01
CA GLY A 38 10.32 0.77 -1.17
C GLY A 38 10.73 -0.44 -2.00
N PRO A 39 10.60 -1.67 -1.49
CA PRO A 39 9.90 -2.01 -0.25
C PRO A 39 10.61 -1.51 1.00
N VAL A 40 9.83 -1.12 1.99
CA VAL A 40 10.35 -0.71 3.29
C VAL A 40 10.01 -1.82 4.29
N SER A 41 10.99 -2.22 5.09
CA SER A 41 10.86 -3.43 5.91
C SER A 41 10.52 -3.15 7.37
N ASN A 42 10.40 -1.89 7.76
CA ASN A 42 10.16 -1.56 9.17
C ASN A 42 9.30 -0.31 9.29
N VAL A 43 8.75 -0.15 10.50
CA VAL A 43 7.81 0.95 10.77
C VAL A 43 8.49 2.31 10.66
N ALA A 44 9.69 2.46 11.23
CA ALA A 44 10.37 3.76 11.22
C ALA A 44 10.67 4.24 9.82
N GLY A 45 11.17 3.33 8.97
CA GLY A 45 11.45 3.67 7.57
C GLY A 45 10.20 4.02 6.80
N ALA A 46 9.10 3.30 7.07
CA ALA A 46 7.83 3.59 6.41
C ALA A 46 7.28 4.95 6.82
N LEU A 47 7.34 5.27 8.12
CA LEU A 47 6.89 6.58 8.60
C LEU A 47 7.68 7.71 7.97
N ALA A 48 8.99 7.54 7.88
CA ALA A 48 9.85 8.56 7.26
C ALA A 48 9.49 8.76 5.79
N LEU A 49 9.29 7.67 5.06
CA LEU A 49 8.98 7.75 3.64
C LEU A 49 7.62 8.41 3.41
N VAL A 50 6.62 8.08 4.23
CA VAL A 50 5.31 8.71 4.11
C VAL A 50 5.43 10.21 4.33
N SER A 51 6.18 10.63 5.36
CA SER A 51 6.38 12.07 5.62
C SER A 51 7.03 12.77 4.44
N GLU A 52 8.02 12.13 3.82
CA GLU A 52 8.77 12.74 2.72
C GLU A 52 7.99 12.77 1.41
N ARG A 53 7.21 11.72 1.14
CA ARG A 53 6.63 11.51 -0.18
C ARG A 53 5.11 11.54 -0.18
N ALA A 54 4.50 12.06 0.89
CA ALA A 54 3.04 12.03 1.03
C ALA A 54 2.30 12.65 -0.15
N CYS A 55 2.84 13.73 -0.72
CA CYS A 55 2.19 14.41 -1.85
C CYS A 55 2.19 13.57 -3.12
N GLU A 56 3.10 12.61 -3.22
CA GLU A 56 3.27 11.82 -4.44
C GLU A 56 2.58 10.47 -4.38
N LEU A 57 2.33 9.95 -3.16
CA LEU A 57 1.79 8.61 -3.01
C LEU A 57 0.31 8.54 -3.36
N ASP A 58 -0.04 7.60 -4.20
CA ASP A 58 -1.43 7.31 -4.54
C ASP A 58 -2.03 6.24 -3.66
N GLY A 59 -1.21 5.44 -3.01
CA GLY A 59 -1.68 4.41 -2.12
C GLY A 59 -0.53 3.65 -1.48
N ALA A 60 -0.87 2.69 -0.64
CA ALA A 60 0.14 1.88 0.02
C ALA A 60 -0.37 0.45 0.23
N ILE A 61 0.58 -0.47 0.28
CA ILE A 61 0.33 -1.88 0.57
C ILE A 61 1.09 -2.21 1.84
N LEU A 62 0.38 -2.64 2.87
CA LEU A 62 0.94 -2.79 4.21
C LEU A 62 0.82 -4.22 4.71
N ASP A 63 1.96 -4.87 4.98
CA ASP A 63 1.97 -6.07 5.79
C ASP A 63 1.72 -5.66 7.24
N ILE A 64 0.83 -6.36 7.93
CA ILE A 64 0.44 -5.95 9.28
C ILE A 64 1.55 -6.19 10.30
N ASN A 65 2.22 -7.32 10.22
CA ASN A 65 3.24 -7.68 11.18
C ASN A 65 4.63 -7.63 10.54
N LEU A 66 5.44 -6.67 10.97
CA LEU A 66 6.80 -6.49 10.46
C LEU A 66 7.77 -7.00 11.53
N ARG A 67 7.91 -8.33 11.61
CA ARG A 67 8.80 -9.00 12.55
C ARG A 67 8.51 -8.58 13.98
N GLY A 68 7.23 -8.63 14.35
CA GLY A 68 6.78 -8.31 15.69
C GLY A 68 6.33 -6.90 15.90
N ALA A 69 6.66 -5.99 14.99
CA ALA A 69 6.19 -4.61 15.07
C ALA A 69 4.96 -4.45 14.19
N MET A 70 3.88 -4.00 14.77
CA MET A 70 2.63 -3.83 14.03
C MET A 70 2.67 -2.58 13.18
N VAL A 71 2.10 -2.66 12.00
CA VAL A 71 2.16 -1.58 11.00
C VAL A 71 1.19 -0.43 11.28
N TYR A 72 0.35 -0.54 12.30
CA TYR A 72 -0.75 0.41 12.51
C TYR A 72 -0.32 1.87 12.62
N PRO A 73 0.84 2.22 13.20
CA PRO A 73 1.27 3.63 13.16
C PRO A 73 1.43 4.16 11.74
N VAL A 74 1.86 3.31 10.82
CA VAL A 74 1.99 3.70 9.41
C VAL A 74 0.61 3.93 8.81
N ALA A 75 -0.33 3.02 9.09
CA ALA A 75 -1.71 3.16 8.62
C ALA A 75 -2.35 4.45 9.12
N GLU A 76 -2.12 4.79 10.40
CA GLU A 76 -2.64 6.03 10.97
C GLU A 76 -2.08 7.24 10.25
N LYS A 77 -0.79 7.22 9.96
CA LYS A 77 -0.16 8.34 9.28
C LYS A 77 -0.69 8.49 7.85
N LEU A 78 -0.84 7.37 7.16
CA LEU A 78 -1.43 7.40 5.81
C LEU A 78 -2.84 7.99 5.85
N ALA A 79 -3.64 7.60 6.85
CA ALA A 79 -4.99 8.14 7.00
C ALA A 79 -4.97 9.64 7.25
N GLU A 80 -4.02 10.14 8.03
CA GLU A 80 -3.88 11.58 8.26
C GLU A 80 -3.66 12.34 6.96
N TYR A 81 -2.91 11.76 6.04
CA TYR A 81 -2.65 12.38 4.74
C TYR A 81 -3.70 12.02 3.71
N GLN A 82 -4.72 11.26 4.10
CA GLN A 82 -5.78 10.80 3.19
C GLN A 82 -5.22 9.96 2.04
N ILE A 83 -4.19 9.17 2.34
CA ILE A 83 -3.62 8.23 1.38
C ILE A 83 -4.30 6.87 1.57
N PRO A 84 -5.00 6.34 0.57
CA PRO A 84 -5.66 5.05 0.71
C PRO A 84 -4.64 3.92 0.78
N PHE A 85 -5.02 2.82 1.43
CA PHE A 85 -4.11 1.68 1.57
C PHE A 85 -4.88 0.38 1.67
N VAL A 86 -4.14 -0.72 1.49
CA VAL A 86 -4.67 -2.06 1.65
C VAL A 86 -3.73 -2.83 2.57
N PHE A 87 -4.30 -3.64 3.45
CA PHE A 87 -3.51 -4.56 4.27
C PHE A 87 -3.34 -5.89 3.54
N VAL A 88 -2.15 -6.48 3.68
CA VAL A 88 -1.89 -7.85 3.23
C VAL A 88 -1.28 -8.56 4.43
N THR A 89 -1.90 -9.66 4.88
CA THR A 89 -1.51 -10.25 6.15
C THR A 89 -1.60 -11.76 6.12
N GLY A 90 -0.73 -12.42 6.91
CA GLY A 90 -0.83 -13.84 7.16
C GLY A 90 -1.83 -14.18 8.25
N TYR A 91 -2.38 -13.18 8.94
CA TYR A 91 -3.42 -13.35 9.95
C TYR A 91 -4.78 -13.12 9.33
N GLU A 92 -5.83 -13.46 10.07
CA GLU A 92 -7.18 -13.20 9.58
C GLU A 92 -7.45 -11.69 9.54
N CYS A 93 -8.01 -11.25 8.43
CA CYS A 93 -8.32 -9.84 8.27
C CYS A 93 -9.31 -9.33 9.32
N GLY A 94 -10.21 -10.20 9.79
CA GLY A 94 -11.21 -9.80 10.78
C GLY A 94 -10.67 -9.54 12.18
N SER A 95 -9.40 -9.86 12.44
CA SER A 95 -8.83 -9.69 13.78
C SER A 95 -8.20 -8.33 14.00
N MET A 96 -8.31 -7.42 13.03
CA MET A 96 -7.73 -6.09 13.15
C MET A 96 -8.48 -5.21 14.15
N PRO A 97 -7.78 -4.21 14.74
CA PRO A 97 -8.46 -3.24 15.60
C PRO A 97 -9.57 -2.48 14.86
N ASP A 98 -10.54 -2.01 15.64
CA ASP A 98 -11.73 -1.35 15.08
C ASP A 98 -11.45 -0.27 14.05
N PRO A 99 -10.50 0.65 14.27
CA PRO A 99 -10.31 1.71 13.28
C PRO A 99 -9.99 1.20 11.88
N PHE A 100 -9.47 -0.03 11.79
CA PHE A 100 -8.99 -0.57 10.50
C PHE A 100 -9.85 -1.70 9.96
N LYS A 101 -10.90 -2.10 10.66
CA LYS A 101 -11.71 -3.26 10.22
C LYS A 101 -12.40 -3.05 8.89
N ALA A 102 -12.72 -1.81 8.55
CA ALA A 102 -13.39 -1.49 7.31
C ALA A 102 -12.43 -1.31 6.13
N MET A 103 -11.13 -1.35 6.39
CA MET A 103 -10.14 -1.14 5.34
C MET A 103 -9.97 -2.40 4.50
N PRO A 104 -9.63 -2.26 3.21
CA PRO A 104 -9.37 -3.44 2.39
C PRO A 104 -8.24 -4.27 2.98
N CYS A 105 -8.43 -5.57 2.97
CA CYS A 105 -7.46 -6.49 3.54
C CYS A 105 -7.46 -7.79 2.73
N LEU A 106 -6.26 -8.25 2.40
CA LEU A 106 -6.07 -9.50 1.68
C LEU A 106 -5.25 -10.44 2.54
N ASN A 107 -5.62 -11.71 2.53
CA ASN A 107 -4.88 -12.74 3.26
C ASN A 107 -3.75 -13.30 2.41
N LYS A 108 -2.62 -13.60 3.05
CA LYS A 108 -1.52 -14.31 2.40
C LYS A 108 -1.80 -15.80 2.37
N PRO A 109 -1.39 -16.52 1.32
CA PRO A 109 -0.70 -16.00 0.15
C PRO A 109 -1.65 -15.18 -0.71
N CYS A 110 -1.19 -14.01 -1.13
CA CYS A 110 -2.03 -13.07 -1.85
C CYS A 110 -1.86 -13.30 -3.36
N ASN A 111 -2.98 -13.42 -4.04
CA ASN A 111 -2.97 -13.49 -5.49
C ASN A 111 -2.72 -12.09 -6.04
N GLU A 112 -1.77 -11.96 -6.93
CA GLU A 112 -1.40 -10.65 -7.48
C GLU A 112 -2.54 -9.99 -8.23
N GLN A 113 -3.37 -10.79 -8.91
CA GLN A 113 -4.54 -10.25 -9.58
C GLN A 113 -5.53 -9.64 -8.60
N GLU A 114 -5.73 -10.28 -7.46
CA GLU A 114 -6.60 -9.72 -6.42
C GLU A 114 -6.05 -8.40 -5.91
N LEU A 115 -4.73 -8.35 -5.70
CA LEU A 115 -4.08 -7.11 -5.25
C LEU A 115 -4.30 -5.98 -6.25
N LEU A 116 -4.10 -6.26 -7.53
CA LEU A 116 -4.27 -5.24 -8.57
C LEU A 116 -5.71 -4.76 -8.63
N VAL A 117 -6.67 -5.65 -8.50
CA VAL A 117 -8.09 -5.28 -8.51
C VAL A 117 -8.41 -4.36 -7.33
N VAL A 118 -7.91 -4.71 -6.13
CA VAL A 118 -8.17 -3.90 -4.95
C VAL A 118 -7.53 -2.52 -5.10
N LEU A 119 -6.29 -2.46 -5.58
CA LEU A 119 -5.61 -1.17 -5.78
C LEU A 119 -6.33 -0.29 -6.78
N ALA A 120 -6.79 -0.89 -7.89
CA ALA A 120 -7.52 -0.12 -8.89
C ALA A 120 -8.83 0.43 -8.34
N GLY A 121 -9.41 -0.25 -7.36
CA GLY A 121 -10.67 0.18 -6.72
C GLY A 121 -10.48 1.17 -5.58
N LEU A 122 -9.25 1.49 -5.17
CA LEU A 122 -9.04 2.46 -4.10
C LEU A 122 -9.45 3.86 -4.57
N PRO A 123 -9.90 4.72 -3.63
CA PRO A 123 -10.29 6.07 -4.02
C PRO A 123 -9.13 6.84 -4.64
N ALA A 124 -9.43 7.67 -5.62
CA ALA A 124 -8.43 8.56 -6.17
C ALA A 124 -8.07 9.60 -5.12
N ARG A 125 -6.78 10.02 -5.12
CA ARG A 125 -6.33 11.03 -4.18
C ARG A 125 -6.98 12.37 -4.50
N GLN A 126 -7.41 13.05 -3.44
CA GLN A 126 -7.93 14.40 -3.57
C GLN A 126 -6.76 15.37 -3.72
N PRO A 127 -6.92 16.42 -4.55
CA PRO A 127 -5.91 17.47 -4.59
C PRO A 127 -5.76 18.11 -3.22
N ARG A 128 -4.52 18.38 -2.82
CA ARG A 128 -4.30 19.03 -1.54
C ARG A 128 -4.50 20.52 -1.67
N PRO A 129 -5.01 21.15 -0.61
CA PRO A 129 -5.07 22.62 -0.61
C PRO A 129 -3.66 23.18 -0.82
N GLY A 130 -3.54 24.13 -1.73
CA GLY A 130 -2.25 24.77 -2.02
C GLY A 130 -1.32 23.97 -2.90
N VAL A 131 -1.68 22.75 -3.31
CA VAL A 131 -0.90 21.96 -4.24
C VAL A 131 -1.53 22.10 -5.62
N HIS A 132 -0.72 22.44 -6.59
CA HIS A 132 -1.19 22.61 -7.95
C HIS A 132 -0.59 21.59 -8.87
N PRO A 133 -1.35 21.13 -9.84
CA PRO A 133 -0.84 20.22 -10.85
C PRO A 133 0.27 20.85 -11.66
#